data_d09163fa5477391e29af1ad1615d3056
#
_entry.id   d09163fa5477391e29af1ad1615d3056
#
_cell.length_a   1.000
_cell.length_b   1.000
_cell.length_c   1.000
_cell.angle_alpha   90.00
_cell.angle_beta   90.00
_cell.angle_gamma   90.00
#
_symmetry.space_group_name_H-M   'P 1'
#
loop_
_entity.id
_entity.type
_entity.pdbx_description
1 polymer ?
#
loop_
_entity_poly.entity_id
_entity_poly.type
_entity_poly.pdbx_seq_one_letter_code
_entity_poly.pdbx_strand_id
1 'polypeptide(L)'
;MCAPLTSTPRSIASRAVRRVCPMLFLMALMPLLAFTAVFAESGPAAVSISEHSGRRPLFPAMEVLEDDSGNLPLEKITTTAMSARFVKLQGSPPNIGYSSSVFWVRFHIDNESKAALRWMLQLSQPWTKRVELFIPEGNGYRSLTAGTGLPFGERPVYYRNFIFPVTQPPGVTRYLMRIDPGINSLSLGLYAWDPASLQRFIAHEVSVHWILAGLLAAMVIYSLLLWGSIRDRTY
;
A
#
# COMPACT_ATOMS: atom_id res chain seq x y z
N MET A 1 8.19 48.17 -90.82
CA MET A 1 7.64 46.82 -90.71
C MET A 1 7.55 46.49 -89.27
N CYS A 2 6.34 46.25 -88.84
CA CYS A 2 5.73 45.74 -87.63
C CYS A 2 6.52 45.55 -86.37
N ALA A 3 6.18 46.30 -85.36
CA ALA A 3 6.29 45.92 -83.97
C ALA A 3 5.08 45.12 -83.52
N PRO A 4 5.16 44.37 -82.47
CA PRO A 4 3.99 44.28 -81.60
C PRO A 4 4.29 44.60 -80.12
N LEU A 5 3.29 45.30 -79.59
CA LEU A 5 3.09 45.60 -78.19
C LEU A 5 2.83 44.36 -77.36
N THR A 6 3.45 44.27 -76.21
CA THR A 6 3.00 43.32 -75.14
C THR A 6 2.73 44.07 -73.83
N SER A 7 1.48 44.16 -73.49
CA SER A 7 0.96 44.65 -72.22
C SER A 7 1.10 43.56 -71.10
N THR A 8 1.73 43.95 -69.97
CA THR A 8 1.77 43.18 -68.80
C THR A 8 0.57 43.47 -67.88
N PRO A 9 -0.16 42.50 -67.37
CA PRO A 9 -1.21 42.72 -66.38
C PRO A 9 -0.61 42.84 -64.96
N ARG A 10 -0.98 43.92 -64.29
CA ARG A 10 -0.69 44.17 -62.86
C ARG A 10 -1.41 43.15 -62.00
N SER A 11 -0.63 42.43 -61.24
CA SER A 11 -1.09 41.42 -60.27
C SER A 11 -1.75 42.12 -59.05
N ILE A 12 -3.04 41.86 -58.84
CA ILE A 12 -3.87 42.28 -57.68
C ILE A 12 -3.67 41.38 -56.46
N ALA A 13 -2.64 40.52 -56.45
CA ALA A 13 -2.50 39.44 -55.45
C ALA A 13 -1.72 39.82 -54.16
N SER A 14 -1.23 41.06 -53.99
CA SER A 14 -0.30 41.33 -52.86
C SER A 14 -0.91 42.00 -51.61
N ARG A 15 -2.22 42.27 -51.56
CA ARG A 15 -2.84 42.94 -50.39
C ARG A 15 -3.67 42.04 -49.47
N ALA A 16 -4.04 40.82 -49.91
CA ALA A 16 -4.84 39.91 -49.09
C ALA A 16 -3.99 39.03 -48.12
N VAL A 17 -2.72 38.75 -48.43
CA VAL A 17 -1.85 37.85 -47.64
C VAL A 17 -1.33 38.48 -46.35
N ARG A 18 -1.27 39.82 -46.25
CA ARG A 18 -0.72 40.51 -45.05
C ARG A 18 -1.67 40.64 -43.85
N ARG A 19 -2.98 40.37 -44.02
CA ARG A 19 -3.96 40.50 -42.92
C ARG A 19 -4.37 39.19 -42.28
N VAL A 20 -4.00 38.05 -42.84
CA VAL A 20 -4.35 36.72 -42.28
C VAL A 20 -3.27 36.14 -41.35
N CYS A 21 -2.02 36.61 -41.51
CA CYS A 21 -0.90 36.08 -40.73
C CYS A 21 -0.94 36.35 -39.20
N PRO A 22 -1.38 37.51 -38.69
CA PRO A 22 -1.40 37.75 -37.24
C PRO A 22 -2.52 37.00 -36.53
N MET A 23 -3.64 36.72 -37.23
CA MET A 23 -4.78 36.04 -36.61
C MET A 23 -4.57 34.50 -36.51
N LEU A 24 -3.87 33.90 -37.45
CA LEU A 24 -3.46 32.49 -37.39
C LEU A 24 -2.34 32.26 -36.36
N PHE A 25 -1.46 33.26 -36.16
CA PHE A 25 -0.41 33.18 -35.12
C PHE A 25 -0.99 33.28 -33.69
N LEU A 26 -2.05 34.09 -33.51
CA LEU A 26 -2.74 34.20 -32.22
C LEU A 26 -3.55 32.93 -31.90
N MET A 27 -4.14 32.25 -32.89
CA MET A 27 -4.86 30.98 -32.69
C MET A 27 -3.93 29.81 -32.44
N ALA A 28 -2.70 29.79 -32.93
CA ALA A 28 -1.71 28.75 -32.68
C ALA A 28 -1.04 28.87 -31.30
N LEU A 29 -1.03 30.08 -30.70
CA LEU A 29 -0.44 30.30 -29.37
C LEU A 29 -1.40 29.95 -28.21
N MET A 30 -2.70 29.93 -28.46
CA MET A 30 -3.70 29.63 -27.43
C MET A 30 -3.67 28.18 -26.88
N PRO A 31 -3.44 27.11 -27.68
CA PRO A 31 -3.29 25.77 -27.14
C PRO A 31 -1.97 25.52 -26.39
N LEU A 32 -0.92 26.37 -26.63
CA LEU A 32 0.36 26.24 -25.94
C LEU A 32 0.30 26.75 -24.49
N LEU A 33 -0.57 27.72 -24.21
CA LEU A 33 -0.81 28.25 -22.86
C LEU A 33 -1.76 27.39 -22.04
N ALA A 34 -2.59 26.53 -22.69
CA ALA A 34 -3.49 25.64 -21.99
C ALA A 34 -2.80 24.34 -21.50
N PHE A 35 -1.58 24.03 -21.95
CA PHE A 35 -0.85 22.80 -21.58
C PHE A 35 0.10 22.99 -20.39
N THR A 36 0.17 24.17 -19.79
CA THR A 36 0.91 24.40 -18.54
C THR A 36 0.05 24.22 -17.27
N ALA A 37 -1.15 23.69 -17.43
CA ALA A 37 -2.00 23.39 -16.28
C ALA A 37 -1.79 21.96 -15.80
N VAL A 38 -1.43 21.86 -14.53
CA VAL A 38 -1.69 20.74 -13.65
C VAL A 38 -0.69 19.57 -13.78
N PHE A 39 0.58 19.82 -13.49
CA PHE A 39 1.23 18.95 -12.51
C PHE A 39 0.81 19.48 -11.12
N ALA A 40 -0.42 19.17 -10.73
CA ALA A 40 -0.75 19.18 -9.34
C ALA A 40 0.17 18.13 -8.71
N GLU A 41 1.10 18.57 -7.92
CA GLU A 41 1.92 17.75 -7.05
C GLU A 41 0.91 17.01 -6.15
N SER A 42 0.47 15.83 -6.61
CA SER A 42 -0.40 14.99 -5.81
C SER A 42 0.42 14.64 -4.58
N GLY A 43 0.02 15.19 -3.45
CA GLY A 43 0.62 14.87 -2.16
C GLY A 43 0.76 13.34 -2.01
N PRO A 44 1.52 12.87 -1.05
CA PRO A 44 1.75 11.43 -0.88
C PRO A 44 0.39 10.73 -0.83
N ALA A 45 0.23 9.68 -1.65
CA ALA A 45 -1.01 8.91 -1.66
C ALA A 45 -1.30 8.41 -0.24
N ALA A 46 -2.38 8.87 0.37
CA ALA A 46 -2.81 8.47 1.71
C ALA A 46 -4.02 7.55 1.62
N VAL A 47 -4.12 6.61 2.53
CA VAL A 47 -5.30 5.74 2.65
C VAL A 47 -6.23 6.33 3.71
N SER A 48 -7.44 6.70 3.30
CA SER A 48 -8.45 7.23 4.20
C SER A 48 -9.04 6.12 5.09
N ILE A 49 -9.15 6.42 6.39
CA ILE A 49 -9.78 5.56 7.37
C ILE A 49 -10.85 6.32 8.17
N SER A 50 -11.86 5.58 8.60
CA SER A 50 -12.94 6.05 9.48
C SER A 50 -13.33 4.96 10.46
N GLU A 51 -14.23 5.26 11.40
CA GLU A 51 -14.68 4.30 12.42
C GLU A 51 -15.28 3.00 11.84
N HIS A 52 -15.78 3.05 10.60
CA HIS A 52 -16.44 1.92 9.94
C HIS A 52 -15.82 1.62 8.57
N SER A 53 -14.54 1.91 8.39
CA SER A 53 -13.88 1.75 7.09
C SER A 53 -13.69 0.28 6.65
N GLY A 54 -13.90 -0.67 7.54
CA GLY A 54 -13.67 -2.07 7.26
C GLY A 54 -12.17 -2.38 7.07
N ARG A 55 -11.87 -3.30 6.16
CA ARG A 55 -10.51 -3.66 5.77
C ARG A 55 -10.05 -2.78 4.62
N ARG A 56 -8.99 -2.01 4.82
CA ARG A 56 -8.39 -1.16 3.79
C ARG A 56 -6.97 -1.64 3.44
N PRO A 57 -6.68 -2.00 2.19
CA PRO A 57 -5.34 -2.35 1.77
C PRO A 57 -4.46 -1.10 1.73
N LEU A 58 -3.20 -1.22 2.22
CA LEU A 58 -2.24 -0.10 2.22
C LEU A 58 -1.29 -0.14 1.02
N PHE A 59 -1.15 -1.29 0.37
CA PHE A 59 -0.17 -1.49 -0.70
C PHE A 59 -0.32 -0.54 -1.91
N PRO A 60 -1.51 0.01 -2.27
CA PRO A 60 -1.57 1.01 -3.34
C PRO A 60 -0.89 2.35 -3.00
N ALA A 61 -0.75 2.65 -1.71
CA ALA A 61 -0.23 3.92 -1.19
C ALA A 61 1.07 3.75 -0.39
N MET A 62 1.66 2.55 -0.37
CA MET A 62 2.91 2.31 0.32
C MET A 62 4.11 2.38 -0.62
N GLU A 63 5.24 2.73 -0.03
CA GLU A 63 6.53 2.78 -0.70
C GLU A 63 7.54 1.98 0.12
N VAL A 64 8.49 1.37 -0.54
CA VAL A 64 9.44 0.44 0.05
C VAL A 64 10.87 0.86 -0.27
N LEU A 65 11.76 0.72 0.71
CA LEU A 65 13.20 0.87 0.56
C LEU A 65 13.87 -0.41 1.04
N GLU A 66 14.69 -1.00 0.22
CA GLU A 66 15.52 -2.16 0.58
C GLU A 66 16.78 -1.71 1.31
N ASP A 67 17.07 -2.37 2.42
CA ASP A 67 18.27 -2.18 3.24
C ASP A 67 19.09 -3.48 3.25
N ASP A 68 19.99 -3.62 2.30
CA ASP A 68 20.88 -4.78 2.16
C ASP A 68 21.80 -4.94 3.37
N SER A 69 22.14 -3.82 4.04
CA SER A 69 22.99 -3.86 5.23
C SER A 69 22.26 -4.36 6.47
N GLY A 70 20.94 -4.23 6.49
CA GLY A 70 20.07 -4.54 7.62
C GLY A 70 20.28 -3.64 8.85
N ASN A 71 21.08 -2.58 8.74
CA ASN A 71 21.54 -1.76 9.85
C ASN A 71 21.24 -0.26 9.71
N LEU A 72 20.39 0.14 8.72
CA LEU A 72 20.03 1.54 8.58
C LEU A 72 19.20 2.00 9.80
N PRO A 73 19.66 3.01 10.56
CA PRO A 73 18.92 3.54 11.69
C PRO A 73 17.76 4.43 11.22
N LEU A 74 16.74 4.56 12.07
CA LEU A 74 15.53 5.34 11.80
C LEU A 74 15.85 6.80 11.42
N GLU A 75 16.81 7.42 12.12
CA GLU A 75 17.21 8.81 11.89
C GLU A 75 17.72 9.02 10.46
N LYS A 76 18.42 8.03 9.90
CA LYS A 76 18.92 8.08 8.53
C LYS A 76 17.77 7.89 7.53
N ILE A 77 16.83 7.00 7.82
CA ILE A 77 15.65 6.73 6.98
C ILE A 77 14.76 7.96 6.84
N THR A 78 14.68 8.80 7.86
CA THR A 78 13.86 10.02 7.86
C THR A 78 14.49 11.20 7.10
N THR A 79 15.74 11.10 6.66
CA THR A 79 16.41 12.16 5.89
C THR A 79 15.82 12.32 4.48
N THR A 80 15.92 13.53 3.93
CA THR A 80 15.46 13.83 2.57
C THR A 80 16.15 12.96 1.52
N ALA A 81 17.48 12.71 1.68
CA ALA A 81 18.25 11.88 0.76
C ALA A 81 17.74 10.44 0.69
N MET A 82 17.36 9.84 1.84
CA MET A 82 16.80 8.49 1.87
C MET A 82 15.34 8.46 1.44
N SER A 83 14.60 9.53 1.67
CA SER A 83 13.20 9.65 1.23
C SER A 83 13.04 9.48 -0.28
N ALA A 84 13.99 9.93 -1.09
CA ALA A 84 13.98 9.79 -2.54
C ALA A 84 14.27 8.35 -3.03
N ARG A 85 14.77 7.46 -2.16
CA ARG A 85 15.08 6.06 -2.49
C ARG A 85 13.91 5.11 -2.30
N PHE A 86 12.82 5.57 -1.69
CA PHE A 86 11.61 4.77 -1.56
C PHE A 86 10.93 4.61 -2.93
N VAL A 87 10.57 3.38 -3.26
CA VAL A 87 9.92 3.03 -4.52
C VAL A 87 8.57 2.38 -4.28
N LYS A 88 7.61 2.61 -5.19
CA LYS A 88 6.34 1.89 -5.20
C LYS A 88 6.54 0.51 -5.80
N LEU A 89 6.04 -0.52 -5.14
CA LEU A 89 6.02 -1.87 -5.65
C LEU A 89 4.74 -2.15 -6.45
N GLN A 90 4.85 -3.06 -7.42
CA GLN A 90 3.73 -3.60 -8.17
C GLN A 90 3.15 -4.83 -7.46
N GLY A 91 1.85 -5.09 -7.68
CA GLY A 91 1.17 -6.25 -7.12
C GLY A 91 0.15 -5.92 -6.03
N SER A 92 -0.70 -6.88 -5.73
CA SER A 92 -1.85 -6.68 -4.83
C SER A 92 -2.16 -7.95 -4.02
N PRO A 93 -1.41 -8.25 -2.94
CA PRO A 93 -0.28 -7.52 -2.35
C PRO A 93 1.03 -7.67 -3.13
N PRO A 94 1.98 -6.72 -3.01
CA PRO A 94 3.30 -6.86 -3.57
C PRO A 94 4.06 -8.03 -2.94
N ASN A 95 4.71 -8.83 -3.78
CA ASN A 95 5.54 -9.95 -3.35
C ASN A 95 6.99 -9.67 -3.75
N ILE A 96 7.86 -9.56 -2.75
CA ILE A 96 9.30 -9.34 -2.94
C ILE A 96 10.02 -10.67 -3.20
N GLY A 97 9.44 -11.79 -2.73
CA GLY A 97 10.09 -13.09 -2.79
C GLY A 97 11.07 -13.32 -1.65
N TYR A 98 12.05 -14.17 -1.87
CA TYR A 98 13.10 -14.48 -0.90
C TYR A 98 14.19 -13.41 -0.95
N SER A 99 14.49 -12.81 0.19
CA SER A 99 15.58 -11.85 0.36
C SER A 99 16.12 -11.93 1.78
N SER A 100 17.41 -11.73 1.94
CA SER A 100 18.08 -11.56 3.24
C SER A 100 18.10 -10.11 3.70
N SER A 101 17.66 -9.19 2.85
CA SER A 101 17.64 -7.76 3.15
C SER A 101 16.52 -7.42 4.15
N VAL A 102 16.70 -6.33 4.84
CA VAL A 102 15.67 -5.68 5.64
C VAL A 102 14.91 -4.68 4.77
N PHE A 103 13.62 -4.56 4.97
CA PHE A 103 12.78 -3.65 4.20
C PHE A 103 12.18 -2.57 5.08
N TRP A 104 12.31 -1.33 4.64
CA TRP A 104 11.61 -0.21 5.22
C TRP A 104 10.38 0.11 4.37
N VAL A 105 9.22 0.12 5.00
CA VAL A 105 7.94 0.44 4.36
C VAL A 105 7.45 1.77 4.90
N ARG A 106 7.10 2.68 4.00
CA ARG A 106 6.50 3.99 4.31
C ARG A 106 5.09 4.03 3.75
N PHE A 107 4.15 4.50 4.55
CA PHE A 107 2.77 4.70 4.13
C PHE A 107 2.13 5.87 4.89
N HIS A 108 1.09 6.42 4.30
CA HIS A 108 0.35 7.54 4.86
C HIS A 108 -1.10 7.13 5.10
N ILE A 109 -1.61 7.47 6.26
CA ILE A 109 -3.00 7.24 6.65
C ILE A 109 -3.65 8.59 6.89
N ASP A 110 -4.84 8.78 6.32
CA ASP A 110 -5.66 9.95 6.54
C ASP A 110 -6.84 9.60 7.46
N ASN A 111 -6.84 10.19 8.65
CA ASN A 111 -7.98 10.13 9.54
C ASN A 111 -8.94 11.27 9.20
N GLU A 112 -9.98 10.98 8.44
CA GLU A 112 -11.00 11.93 8.01
C GLU A 112 -11.94 12.38 9.15
N SER A 113 -11.86 11.75 10.33
CA SER A 113 -12.68 12.12 11.47
C SER A 113 -12.15 13.38 12.16
N LYS A 114 -13.01 14.05 12.92
CA LYS A 114 -12.65 15.24 13.71
C LYS A 114 -12.01 14.90 15.07
N ALA A 115 -11.92 13.63 15.41
CA ALA A 115 -11.39 13.13 16.67
C ALA A 115 -10.25 12.13 16.42
N ALA A 116 -9.48 11.82 17.47
CA ALA A 116 -8.50 10.75 17.41
C ALA A 116 -9.20 9.42 17.16
N LEU A 117 -8.73 8.70 16.14
CA LEU A 117 -9.29 7.42 15.69
C LEU A 117 -8.37 6.27 16.11
N ARG A 118 -8.96 5.24 16.72
CA ARG A 118 -8.27 3.98 16.98
C ARG A 118 -8.47 3.03 15.81
N TRP A 119 -7.38 2.53 15.27
CA TRP A 119 -7.37 1.56 14.18
C TRP A 119 -6.30 0.50 14.40
N MET A 120 -6.33 -0.57 13.62
CA MET A 120 -5.41 -1.70 13.72
C MET A 120 -4.65 -1.88 12.41
N LEU A 121 -3.32 -1.90 12.49
CA LEU A 121 -2.47 -2.28 11.36
C LEU A 121 -2.24 -3.78 11.40
N GLN A 122 -2.53 -4.49 10.32
CA GLN A 122 -2.26 -5.91 10.16
C GLN A 122 -1.22 -6.16 9.09
N LEU A 123 -0.17 -6.91 9.41
CA LEU A 123 0.68 -7.60 8.44
C LEU A 123 0.21 -9.06 8.33
N SER A 124 -0.27 -9.45 7.15
CA SER A 124 -0.87 -10.77 6.88
C SER A 124 0.16 -11.88 6.66
N GLN A 125 1.38 -11.72 7.17
CA GLN A 125 2.46 -12.69 7.03
C GLN A 125 2.98 -13.12 8.40
N PRO A 126 2.52 -14.27 8.94
CA PRO A 126 2.79 -14.67 10.34
C PRO A 126 4.21 -15.21 10.59
N TRP A 127 4.99 -15.48 9.55
CA TRP A 127 6.34 -16.07 9.64
C TRP A 127 7.48 -15.06 9.47
N THR A 128 7.20 -13.75 9.46
CA THR A 128 8.23 -12.72 9.43
C THR A 128 9.03 -12.72 10.73
N LYS A 129 10.36 -12.70 10.62
CA LYS A 129 11.26 -12.82 11.77
C LYS A 129 11.11 -11.66 12.75
N ARG A 130 11.09 -10.41 12.25
CA ARG A 130 10.92 -9.20 13.06
C ARG A 130 10.22 -8.09 12.27
N VAL A 131 9.26 -7.45 12.91
CA VAL A 131 8.52 -6.31 12.39
C VAL A 131 8.50 -5.23 13.46
N GLU A 132 8.85 -4.01 13.09
CA GLU A 132 8.87 -2.84 13.97
C GLU A 132 8.05 -1.73 13.31
N LEU A 133 6.96 -1.33 13.96
CA LEU A 133 6.13 -0.19 13.54
C LEU A 133 6.57 1.05 14.30
N PHE A 134 6.93 2.11 13.60
CA PHE A 134 7.29 3.41 14.14
C PHE A 134 6.11 4.38 13.98
N ILE A 135 5.55 4.79 15.11
CA ILE A 135 4.39 5.68 15.22
C ILE A 135 4.91 7.06 15.62
N PRO A 136 4.63 8.13 14.86
CA PRO A 136 5.04 9.49 15.25
C PRO A 136 4.45 9.87 16.60
N GLU A 137 5.27 10.40 17.51
CA GLU A 137 4.84 10.86 18.83
C GLU A 137 5.70 12.06 19.25
N GLY A 138 5.10 13.24 19.35
CA GLY A 138 5.82 14.47 19.61
C GLY A 138 6.91 14.73 18.55
N ASN A 139 8.16 14.90 19.00
CA ASN A 139 9.31 15.13 18.12
C ASN A 139 10.04 13.82 17.72
N GLY A 140 9.50 12.65 18.08
CA GLY A 140 10.13 11.36 17.84
C GLY A 140 9.17 10.29 17.35
N TYR A 141 9.53 9.04 17.64
CA TYR A 141 8.75 7.88 17.28
C TYR A 141 8.63 6.92 18.45
N ARG A 142 7.44 6.42 18.69
CA ARG A 142 7.21 5.25 19.52
C ARG A 142 7.25 4.01 18.65
N SER A 143 7.94 2.96 19.08
CA SER A 143 7.99 1.70 18.34
C SER A 143 7.13 0.63 18.99
N LEU A 144 6.49 -0.19 18.14
CA LEU A 144 5.85 -1.44 18.50
C LEU A 144 6.53 -2.55 17.72
N THR A 145 6.93 -3.62 18.41
CA THR A 145 7.67 -4.72 17.81
C THR A 145 6.87 -6.02 17.88
N ALA A 146 6.96 -6.84 16.84
CA ALA A 146 6.45 -8.20 16.78
C ALA A 146 7.32 -9.04 15.86
N GLY A 147 7.13 -10.36 15.85
CA GLY A 147 7.87 -11.26 14.97
C GLY A 147 7.93 -12.68 15.51
N THR A 148 8.39 -13.61 14.68
CA THR A 148 8.63 -15.01 15.11
C THR A 148 9.89 -15.15 15.95
N GLY A 149 10.78 -14.15 15.89
CA GLY A 149 11.98 -14.07 16.73
C GLY A 149 11.72 -13.59 18.17
N LEU A 150 10.46 -13.29 18.52
CA LEU A 150 10.04 -12.86 19.85
C LEU A 150 9.02 -13.84 20.44
N PRO A 151 8.95 -13.93 21.78
CA PRO A 151 7.91 -14.73 22.44
C PRO A 151 6.52 -14.32 22.00
N PHE A 152 5.63 -15.31 21.80
CA PHE A 152 4.27 -15.04 21.32
C PHE A 152 3.47 -14.13 22.28
N GLY A 153 3.73 -14.22 23.59
CA GLY A 153 3.08 -13.38 24.61
C GLY A 153 3.48 -11.91 24.57
N GLU A 154 4.56 -11.55 23.89
CA GLU A 154 5.02 -10.14 23.74
C GLU A 154 4.35 -9.43 22.55
N ARG A 155 3.52 -10.13 21.78
CA ARG A 155 2.79 -9.51 20.66
C ARG A 155 1.79 -8.47 21.16
N PRO A 156 1.69 -7.31 20.49
CA PRO A 156 0.72 -6.27 20.87
C PRO A 156 -0.75 -6.76 20.86
N VAL A 157 -1.06 -7.75 19.99
CA VAL A 157 -2.35 -8.44 19.94
C VAL A 157 -2.10 -9.96 19.83
N TYR A 158 -2.79 -10.73 20.65
CA TYR A 158 -2.69 -12.19 20.69
C TYR A 158 -3.43 -12.82 19.50
N TYR A 159 -2.73 -12.85 18.35
CA TYR A 159 -3.26 -13.40 17.11
C TYR A 159 -2.13 -13.95 16.24
N ARG A 160 -2.45 -14.84 15.29
CA ARG A 160 -1.44 -15.47 14.40
C ARG A 160 -0.70 -14.45 13.51
N ASN A 161 -1.42 -13.48 12.95
CA ASN A 161 -0.82 -12.40 12.17
C ASN A 161 -0.36 -11.27 13.10
N PHE A 162 0.57 -10.45 12.63
CA PHE A 162 1.03 -9.31 13.41
C PHE A 162 0.04 -8.16 13.30
N ILE A 163 -0.52 -7.76 14.45
CA ILE A 163 -1.49 -6.69 14.58
C ILE A 163 -0.95 -5.64 15.55
N PHE A 164 -0.97 -4.39 15.10
CA PHE A 164 -0.49 -3.25 15.87
C PHE A 164 -1.65 -2.29 16.12
N PRO A 165 -2.04 -2.04 17.39
CA PRO A 165 -3.03 -1.04 17.72
C PRO A 165 -2.42 0.35 17.59
N VAL A 166 -3.08 1.23 16.83
CA VAL A 166 -2.66 2.61 16.58
C VAL A 166 -3.79 3.55 16.94
N THR A 167 -3.45 4.67 17.58
CA THR A 167 -4.34 5.80 17.77
C THR A 167 -3.77 6.98 17.01
N GLN A 168 -4.56 7.56 16.12
CA GLN A 168 -4.14 8.62 15.21
C GLN A 168 -4.99 9.86 15.40
N PRO A 169 -4.40 11.06 15.56
CA PRO A 169 -5.14 12.32 15.53
C PRO A 169 -5.76 12.57 14.15
N PRO A 170 -6.68 13.53 14.02
CA PRO A 170 -7.23 13.93 12.72
C PRO A 170 -6.15 14.32 11.73
N GLY A 171 -6.40 14.03 10.44
CA GLY A 171 -5.53 14.37 9.31
C GLY A 171 -4.54 13.28 8.94
N VAL A 172 -3.61 13.63 8.04
CA VAL A 172 -2.65 12.70 7.44
C VAL A 172 -1.46 12.47 8.36
N THR A 173 -1.18 11.21 8.65
CA THR A 173 -0.02 10.78 9.44
C THR A 173 0.85 9.82 8.63
N ARG A 174 2.17 10.05 8.66
CA ARG A 174 3.17 9.19 8.03
C ARG A 174 3.67 8.13 9.02
N TYR A 175 3.60 6.89 8.61
CA TYR A 175 4.12 5.74 9.36
C TYR A 175 5.31 5.13 8.66
N LEU A 176 6.22 4.57 9.45
CA LEU A 176 7.37 3.79 8.99
C LEU A 176 7.30 2.40 9.62
N MET A 177 7.63 1.39 8.86
CA MET A 177 7.72 0.01 9.34
C MET A 177 9.02 -0.61 8.84
N ARG A 178 9.76 -1.24 9.75
CA ARG A 178 10.94 -2.03 9.42
C ARG A 178 10.58 -3.50 9.47
N ILE A 179 10.90 -4.24 8.42
CA ILE A 179 10.54 -5.65 8.26
C ILE A 179 11.82 -6.45 7.96
N ASP A 180 12.16 -7.37 8.87
CA ASP A 180 13.19 -8.38 8.67
C ASP A 180 12.48 -9.72 8.36
N PRO A 181 12.48 -10.18 7.11
CA PRO A 181 11.82 -11.44 6.73
C PRO A 181 12.55 -12.68 7.27
N GLY A 182 13.84 -12.54 7.64
CA GLY A 182 14.70 -13.67 7.95
C GLY A 182 15.03 -14.47 6.69
N ILE A 183 14.74 -15.76 6.71
CA ILE A 183 14.93 -16.67 5.58
C ILE A 183 13.66 -16.89 4.76
N ASN A 184 12.59 -16.18 5.06
CA ASN A 184 11.28 -16.41 4.47
C ASN A 184 11.04 -15.48 3.28
N SER A 185 10.19 -15.92 2.36
CA SER A 185 9.64 -15.04 1.32
C SER A 185 8.85 -13.92 1.95
N LEU A 186 8.98 -12.69 1.43
CA LEU A 186 8.28 -11.52 1.92
C LEU A 186 7.15 -11.10 0.97
N SER A 187 5.93 -11.13 1.49
CA SER A 187 4.74 -10.55 0.87
C SER A 187 4.21 -9.42 1.74
N LEU A 188 4.08 -8.23 1.17
CA LEU A 188 3.69 -7.02 1.91
C LEU A 188 2.17 -6.86 1.97
N GLY A 189 1.49 -7.84 2.54
CA GLY A 189 0.04 -7.77 2.80
C GLY A 189 -0.29 -6.90 4.01
N LEU A 190 -0.18 -5.57 3.86
CA LEU A 190 -0.51 -4.61 4.90
C LEU A 190 -1.94 -4.09 4.75
N TYR A 191 -2.66 -4.08 5.87
CA TYR A 191 -4.06 -3.65 5.92
C TYR A 191 -4.33 -2.79 7.14
N ALA A 192 -5.07 -1.71 6.95
CA ALA A 192 -5.69 -0.97 8.04
C ALA A 192 -7.10 -1.50 8.27
N TRP A 193 -7.49 -1.64 9.54
CA TRP A 193 -8.79 -2.13 9.96
C TRP A 193 -9.41 -1.21 11.01
N ASP A 194 -10.71 -1.02 10.99
CA ASP A 194 -11.40 -0.63 12.19
C ASP A 194 -11.47 -1.81 13.18
N PRO A 195 -11.44 -1.54 14.51
CA PRO A 195 -11.37 -2.59 15.53
C PRO A 195 -12.53 -3.59 15.47
N ALA A 196 -13.75 -3.12 15.19
CA ALA A 196 -14.94 -3.97 15.17
C ALA A 196 -14.93 -4.94 13.98
N SER A 197 -14.53 -4.47 12.80
CA SER A 197 -14.42 -5.31 11.60
C SER A 197 -13.29 -6.34 11.71
N LEU A 198 -12.16 -5.96 12.31
CA LEU A 198 -11.08 -6.91 12.58
C LEU A 198 -11.54 -8.00 13.55
N GLN A 199 -12.22 -7.64 14.63
CA GLN A 199 -12.73 -8.61 15.61
C GLN A 199 -13.73 -9.58 14.98
N ARG A 200 -14.64 -9.09 14.15
CA ARG A 200 -15.58 -9.96 13.39
C ARG A 200 -14.85 -10.90 12.43
N PHE A 201 -13.83 -10.39 11.75
CA PHE A 201 -13.00 -11.21 10.84
C PHE A 201 -12.29 -12.34 11.60
N ILE A 202 -11.65 -12.03 12.74
CA ILE A 202 -10.97 -13.03 13.58
C ILE A 202 -11.98 -14.05 14.11
N ALA A 203 -13.13 -13.60 14.62
CA ALA A 203 -14.16 -14.50 15.14
C ALA A 203 -14.68 -15.48 14.07
N HIS A 204 -14.94 -14.98 12.86
CA HIS A 204 -15.35 -15.81 11.73
C HIS A 204 -14.27 -16.83 11.36
N GLU A 205 -13.01 -16.42 11.27
CA GLU A 205 -11.91 -17.32 10.93
C GLU A 205 -11.75 -18.43 11.97
N VAL A 206 -11.78 -18.09 13.25
CA VAL A 206 -11.72 -19.05 14.36
C VAL A 206 -12.91 -20.02 14.31
N SER A 207 -14.12 -19.52 14.05
CA SER A 207 -15.32 -20.35 13.95
C SER A 207 -15.23 -21.39 12.83
N VAL A 208 -14.74 -21.00 11.65
CA VAL A 208 -14.53 -21.93 10.53
C VAL A 208 -13.54 -23.05 10.92
N HIS A 209 -12.45 -22.71 11.59
CA HIS A 209 -11.48 -23.72 12.04
C HIS A 209 -12.08 -24.70 13.05
N TRP A 210 -12.89 -24.22 14.01
CA TRP A 210 -13.56 -25.09 14.97
C TRP A 210 -14.60 -26.01 14.32
N ILE A 211 -15.36 -25.52 13.33
CA ILE A 211 -16.30 -26.35 12.58
C ILE A 211 -15.56 -27.46 11.83
N LEU A 212 -14.46 -27.14 11.15
CA LEU A 212 -13.63 -28.14 10.46
C LEU A 212 -13.03 -29.16 11.42
N ALA A 213 -12.49 -28.69 12.56
CA ALA A 213 -11.95 -29.59 13.58
C ALA A 213 -13.03 -30.51 14.16
N GLY A 214 -14.23 -30.00 14.42
CA GLY A 214 -15.38 -30.79 14.88
C GLY A 214 -15.80 -31.85 13.87
N LEU A 215 -15.86 -31.51 12.57
CA LEU A 215 -16.16 -32.47 11.50
C LEU A 215 -15.11 -33.59 11.43
N LEU A 216 -13.82 -33.23 11.48
CA LEU A 216 -12.75 -34.23 11.49
C LEU A 216 -12.83 -35.15 12.73
N ALA A 217 -13.09 -34.57 13.89
CA ALA A 217 -13.29 -35.37 15.13
C ALA A 217 -14.48 -36.34 15.01
N ALA A 218 -15.61 -35.88 14.45
CA ALA A 218 -16.77 -36.75 14.21
C ALA A 218 -16.45 -37.90 13.24
N MET A 219 -15.67 -37.64 12.17
CA MET A 219 -15.22 -38.69 11.24
C MET A 219 -14.30 -39.72 11.93
N VAL A 220 -13.41 -39.28 12.81
CA VAL A 220 -12.54 -40.19 13.58
C VAL A 220 -13.38 -41.05 14.51
N ILE A 221 -14.30 -40.43 15.26
CA ILE A 221 -15.20 -41.18 16.18
C ILE A 221 -16.03 -42.19 15.38
N TYR A 222 -16.63 -41.80 14.27
CA TYR A 222 -17.39 -42.68 13.39
C TYR A 222 -16.54 -43.89 12.92
N SER A 223 -15.31 -43.60 12.44
CA SER A 223 -14.40 -44.67 11.99
C SER A 223 -14.02 -45.66 13.10
N LEU A 224 -13.80 -45.15 14.33
CA LEU A 224 -13.52 -46.00 15.49
C LEU A 224 -14.71 -46.85 15.88
N LEU A 225 -15.94 -46.31 15.82
CA LEU A 225 -17.17 -47.08 16.08
C LEU A 225 -17.37 -48.17 15.03
N LEU A 226 -17.16 -47.85 13.74
CA LEU A 226 -17.21 -48.86 12.68
C LEU A 226 -16.16 -49.94 12.88
N TRP A 227 -14.91 -49.57 13.15
CA TRP A 227 -13.84 -50.52 13.42
C TRP A 227 -14.17 -51.43 14.60
N GLY A 228 -14.69 -50.88 15.71
CA GLY A 228 -15.12 -51.64 16.88
C GLY A 228 -16.31 -52.55 16.60
N SER A 229 -17.24 -52.14 15.72
CA SER A 229 -18.43 -52.92 15.34
C SER A 229 -18.12 -54.05 14.35
N ILE A 230 -17.21 -53.81 13.40
CA ILE A 230 -16.86 -54.78 12.33
C ILE A 230 -15.72 -55.71 12.79
N ARG A 231 -15.11 -55.45 13.94
CA ARG A 231 -14.10 -56.37 14.52
C ARG A 231 -14.72 -57.72 14.81
N ASP A 232 -14.93 -58.46 13.74
CA ASP A 232 -15.50 -59.80 13.77
C ASP A 232 -14.57 -60.75 14.53
N ARG A 233 -15.14 -61.51 15.47
CA ARG A 233 -14.43 -62.49 16.29
C ARG A 233 -14.22 -63.81 15.53
N THR A 234 -13.96 -63.74 14.23
CA THR A 234 -13.77 -64.86 13.36
C THR A 234 -12.29 -65.29 13.26
N TYR A 235 -11.61 -65.39 14.40
CA TYR A 235 -10.39 -66.21 14.54
C TYR A 235 -10.28 -66.71 15.98
#